data_cdb1d6e3d6a9aba3c4ec5ca139d68fd0
#
_entry.id   cdb1d6e3d6a9aba3c4ec5ca139d68fd0
#
_cell.length_a   1.000
_cell.length_b   1.000
_cell.length_c   1.000
_cell.angle_alpha   90.00
_cell.angle_beta   90.00
_cell.angle_gamma   90.00
#
_symmetry.space_group_name_H-M   'P 1'
#
loop_
_entity.id
_entity.type
_entity.pdbx_description
1 polymer ?
#
loop_
_entity_poly.entity_id
_entity_poly.type
_entity_poly.pdbx_seq_one_letter_code
_entity_poly.pdbx_strand_id
1 'polypeptide(L)'
;TKEQPKVRIIRMRKVPFIDSTGIHNLTNLCEMSHREGVHIILSGVNPKVHEALKKSGFYELLGKKNICDNIHTALEVARHYLNR
;
A
#
# COMPACT_ATOMS: atom_id res chain seq x y z
N THR A 1 3.21 -26.14 -8.06
CA THR A 1 1.90 -25.70 -7.59
C THR A 1 1.74 -24.21 -7.77
N LYS A 2 0.57 -23.84 -8.23
CA LYS A 2 0.24 -22.43 -8.34
C LYS A 2 -0.16 -21.90 -7.00
N GLU A 3 0.45 -20.80 -6.65
CA GLU A 3 0.07 -20.14 -5.41
C GLU A 3 -1.03 -19.13 -5.66
N GLN A 4 -1.94 -19.05 -4.73
CA GLN A 4 -2.97 -18.03 -4.78
C GLN A 4 -2.34 -16.66 -4.52
N PRO A 5 -2.82 -15.62 -5.20
CA PRO A 5 -2.35 -14.27 -4.88
C PRO A 5 -2.65 -13.94 -3.43
N LYS A 6 -1.69 -13.29 -2.78
CA LYS A 6 -1.85 -12.87 -1.40
C LYS A 6 -1.94 -11.36 -1.37
N VAL A 7 -2.79 -10.85 -0.49
CA VAL A 7 -3.00 -9.42 -0.34
C VAL A 7 -2.89 -9.07 1.13
N ARG A 8 -2.19 -7.99 1.42
CA ARG A 8 -2.10 -7.45 2.77
C ARG A 8 -2.53 -5.99 2.73
N ILE A 9 -3.51 -5.65 3.55
CA ILE A 9 -3.95 -4.28 3.69
C ILE A 9 -3.30 -3.69 4.93
N ILE A 10 -2.55 -2.62 4.74
CA ILE A 10 -1.92 -1.89 5.83
C ILE A 10 -2.80 -0.68 6.13
N ARG A 11 -3.35 -0.64 7.34
CA ARG A 11 -4.26 0.42 7.74
C ARG A 11 -3.47 1.59 8.31
N MET A 12 -3.60 2.73 7.64
CA MET A 12 -2.85 3.94 8.02
C MET A 12 -3.76 5.03 8.55
N ARG A 13 -4.97 4.66 8.94
CA ARG A 13 -5.95 5.62 9.43
C ARG A 13 -5.43 6.46 10.59
N LYS A 14 -4.63 5.87 11.45
CA LYS A 14 -4.12 6.55 12.64
C LYS A 14 -2.74 7.15 12.46
N VAL A 15 -2.24 7.17 11.23
CA VAL A 15 -0.94 7.75 10.93
C VAL A 15 -1.16 9.18 10.46
N PRO A 16 -0.87 10.19 11.30
CA PRO A 16 -1.16 11.58 10.94
C PRO A 16 -0.17 12.16 9.94
N PHE A 17 1.06 11.68 9.94
CA PHE A 17 2.10 12.10 9.01
C PHE A 17 3.14 11.00 8.90
N ILE A 18 3.98 11.07 7.89
CA ILE A 18 5.05 10.10 7.70
C ILE A 18 6.31 10.85 7.31
N ASP A 19 7.42 10.48 7.94
CA ASP A 19 8.72 11.10 7.65
C ASP A 19 9.56 10.17 6.75
N SER A 20 10.79 10.62 6.45
CA SER A 20 11.65 9.86 5.54
C SER A 20 11.99 8.47 6.07
N THR A 21 12.14 8.34 7.38
CA THR A 21 12.39 7.02 7.98
C THR A 21 11.20 6.11 7.80
N GLY A 22 10.00 6.62 8.03
CA GLY A 22 8.78 5.85 7.83
C GLY A 22 8.59 5.43 6.38
N ILE A 23 8.87 6.34 5.45
CA ILE A 23 8.78 6.03 4.03
C ILE A 23 9.80 4.96 3.65
N HIS A 24 11.01 5.07 4.18
CA HIS A 24 12.06 4.09 3.90
C HIS A 24 11.62 2.69 4.38
N ASN A 25 11.10 2.61 5.60
CA ASN A 25 10.64 1.34 6.16
C ASN A 25 9.47 0.76 5.36
N LEU A 26 8.53 1.63 4.96
CA LEU A 26 7.38 1.21 4.17
C LEU A 26 7.83 0.71 2.79
N THR A 27 8.78 1.40 2.19
CA THR A 27 9.34 1.01 0.89
C THR A 27 9.97 -0.38 0.98
N ASN A 28 10.77 -0.61 2.03
CA ASN A 28 11.41 -1.92 2.22
C ASN A 28 10.37 -3.02 2.40
N LEU A 29 9.33 -2.74 3.16
CA LEU A 29 8.25 -3.71 3.36
C LEU A 29 7.57 -4.07 2.04
N CYS A 30 7.28 -3.05 1.23
CA CYS A 30 6.62 -3.28 -0.05
C CYS A 30 7.51 -4.05 -1.02
N GLU A 31 8.80 -3.74 -1.06
CA GLU A 31 9.72 -4.47 -1.93
C GLU A 31 9.86 -5.92 -1.52
N MET A 32 9.97 -6.16 -0.21
CA MET A 32 10.06 -7.51 0.31
C MET A 32 8.78 -8.30 0.00
N SER A 33 7.63 -7.67 0.22
CA SER A 33 6.34 -8.31 -0.05
C SER A 33 6.18 -8.63 -1.53
N HIS A 34 6.63 -7.73 -2.39
CA HIS A 34 6.54 -7.94 -3.83
C HIS A 34 7.35 -9.18 -4.24
N ARG A 35 8.54 -9.33 -3.68
CA ARG A 35 9.38 -10.51 -3.96
C ARG A 35 8.72 -11.80 -3.49
N GLU A 36 7.88 -11.71 -2.48
CA GLU A 36 7.18 -12.88 -1.93
C GLU A 36 5.80 -13.11 -2.57
N GLY A 37 5.46 -12.30 -3.56
CA GLY A 37 4.17 -12.44 -4.23
C GLY A 37 3.00 -11.88 -3.45
N VAL A 38 3.25 -10.97 -2.52
CA VAL A 38 2.19 -10.36 -1.71
C VAL A 38 1.91 -8.95 -2.23
N HIS A 39 0.64 -8.68 -2.53
CA HIS A 39 0.19 -7.36 -2.95
C HIS A 39 -0.11 -6.51 -1.72
N ILE A 40 0.53 -5.37 -1.62
CA ILE A 40 0.31 -4.45 -0.51
C ILE A 40 -0.68 -3.37 -0.95
N ILE A 41 -1.66 -3.10 -0.10
CA ILE A 41 -2.63 -2.03 -0.31
C ILE A 41 -2.63 -1.19 0.96
N LEU A 42 -2.53 0.14 0.81
CA LEU A 42 -2.64 1.05 1.95
C LEU A 42 -4.06 1.57 2.04
N SER A 43 -4.60 1.64 3.26
CA SER A 43 -5.93 2.18 3.49
C SER A 43 -5.87 3.29 4.52
N GLY A 44 -6.81 4.23 4.42
CA GLY A 44 -6.90 5.31 5.38
C GLY A 44 -5.80 6.35 5.25
N VAL A 45 -5.27 6.52 4.06
CA VAL A 45 -4.18 7.47 3.82
C VAL A 45 -4.75 8.87 3.74
N ASN A 46 -4.33 9.76 4.65
CA ASN A 46 -4.81 11.13 4.67
C ASN A 46 -4.02 12.01 3.69
N PRO A 47 -4.49 13.25 3.43
CA PRO A 47 -3.83 14.11 2.43
C PRO A 47 -2.36 14.40 2.72
N LYS A 48 -1.99 14.57 3.99
CA LYS A 48 -0.58 14.83 4.33
C LYS A 48 0.31 13.63 4.01
N VAL A 49 -0.18 12.44 4.34
CA VAL A 49 0.56 11.22 4.04
C VAL A 49 0.61 11.00 2.53
N HIS A 50 -0.50 11.24 1.83
CA HIS A 50 -0.51 11.16 0.37
C HIS A 50 0.57 12.05 -0.25
N GLU A 51 0.66 13.28 0.23
CA GLU A 51 1.63 14.23 -0.33
C GLU A 51 3.06 13.75 -0.11
N ALA A 52 3.36 13.27 1.09
CA ALA A 52 4.69 12.76 1.39
C ALA A 52 5.04 11.55 0.52
N LEU A 53 4.11 10.63 0.35
CA LEU A 53 4.32 9.45 -0.47
C LEU A 53 4.53 9.84 -1.93
N LYS A 54 3.73 10.78 -2.42
CA LYS A 54 3.84 11.25 -3.79
C LYS A 54 5.21 11.86 -4.07
N LYS A 55 5.69 12.70 -3.15
CA LYS A 55 6.97 13.37 -3.31
C LYS A 55 8.15 12.40 -3.28
N SER A 56 8.02 11.31 -2.57
CA SER A 56 9.11 10.35 -2.41
C SER A 56 9.21 9.33 -3.55
N GLY A 57 8.28 9.37 -4.51
CA GLY A 57 8.26 8.37 -5.57
C GLY A 57 7.56 7.08 -5.19
N PHE A 58 6.95 7.03 -4.03
CA PHE A 58 6.31 5.82 -3.56
C PHE A 58 5.12 5.41 -4.43
N TYR A 59 4.47 6.39 -5.07
CA TYR A 59 3.36 6.09 -5.99
C TYR A 59 3.81 5.24 -7.16
N GLU A 60 5.03 5.48 -7.66
CA GLU A 60 5.57 4.69 -8.76
C GLU A 60 5.94 3.28 -8.30
N LEU A 61 6.36 3.16 -7.06
CA LEU A 61 6.73 1.86 -6.51
C LEU A 61 5.50 0.96 -6.29
N LEU A 62 4.50 1.48 -5.61
CA LEU A 62 3.35 0.66 -5.20
C LEU A 62 2.20 0.71 -6.20
N GLY A 63 2.03 1.80 -6.90
CA GLY A 63 0.91 2.04 -7.78
C GLY A 63 -0.19 2.84 -7.07
N LYS A 64 -0.65 3.89 -7.72
CA LYS A 64 -1.62 4.81 -7.13
C LYS A 64 -2.89 4.09 -6.71
N LYS A 65 -3.34 3.10 -7.48
CA LYS A 65 -4.58 2.38 -7.16
C LYS A 65 -4.51 1.61 -5.84
N ASN A 66 -3.30 1.33 -5.37
CA ASN A 66 -3.09 0.58 -4.14
C ASN A 66 -2.94 1.49 -2.92
N ILE A 67 -3.08 2.79 -3.10
CA ILE A 67 -2.97 3.78 -2.03
C ILE A 67 -4.34 4.42 -1.86
N CYS A 68 -5.10 3.93 -0.87
CA CYS A 68 -6.52 4.22 -0.75
C CYS A 68 -6.82 5.11 0.45
N ASP A 69 -7.83 5.98 0.28
CA ASP A 69 -8.22 6.91 1.32
C ASP A 69 -8.99 6.24 2.45
N ASN A 70 -9.62 5.10 2.15
CA ASN A 70 -10.45 4.43 3.14
C ASN A 70 -10.44 2.92 2.92
N ILE A 71 -10.97 2.20 3.93
CA ILE A 71 -10.94 0.74 3.92
C ILE A 71 -11.86 0.14 2.86
N HIS A 72 -12.96 0.82 2.53
CA HIS A 72 -13.88 0.28 1.53
C HIS A 72 -13.23 0.19 0.16
N THR A 73 -12.54 1.24 -0.24
CA THR A 73 -11.81 1.25 -1.51
C THR A 73 -10.69 0.21 -1.48
N ALA A 74 -9.99 0.11 -0.34
CA ALA A 74 -8.90 -0.87 -0.21
C ALA A 74 -9.43 -2.30 -0.36
N LEU A 75 -10.59 -2.58 0.22
CA LEU A 75 -11.19 -3.91 0.11
C LEU A 75 -11.61 -4.23 -1.32
N GLU A 76 -12.09 -3.23 -2.06
CA GLU A 76 -12.43 -3.43 -3.47
C GLU A 76 -11.19 -3.77 -4.29
N VAL A 77 -10.09 -3.06 -4.05
CA VAL A 77 -8.84 -3.35 -4.73
C VAL A 77 -8.35 -4.76 -4.38
N ALA A 78 -8.45 -5.12 -3.10
CA ALA A 78 -8.06 -6.45 -2.65
C ALA A 78 -8.86 -7.54 -3.36
N ARG A 79 -10.18 -7.36 -3.46
CA ARG A 79 -11.03 -8.33 -4.15
C ARG A 79 -10.63 -8.48 -5.60
N HIS A 80 -10.26 -7.38 -6.24
CA HIS A 80 -9.83 -7.42 -7.62
C HIS A 80 -8.61 -8.32 -7.80
N TYR A 81 -7.64 -8.22 -6.89
CA TYR A 81 -6.48 -9.10 -6.93
C TYR A 81 -6.85 -10.56 -6.67
N LEU A 82 -7.73 -10.78 -5.71
CA LEU A 82 -8.07 -12.14 -5.27
C LEU A 82 -8.96 -12.88 -6.26
N ASN A 83 -9.69 -12.15 -7.09
CA ASN A 83 -10.63 -12.75 -8.05
C ASN A 83 -10.05 -12.88 -9.46
N ARG A 84 -8.75 -12.84 -9.60
CA ARG A 84 -8.10 -12.94 -10.91
C ARG A 84 -7.98 -14.36 -11.41
#